data_0cd002004d2df5968e05ac0fa588d0e0
#
_entry.id   0cd002004d2df5968e05ac0fa588d0e0
#
_cell.length_a   1.000
_cell.length_b   1.000
_cell.length_c   1.000
_cell.angle_alpha   90.00
_cell.angle_beta   90.00
_cell.angle_gamma   90.00
#
_symmetry.space_group_name_H-M   'P 1'
#
loop_
_entity.id
_entity.type
_entity.pdbx_description
1 polymer ?
#
loop_
_entity_poly.entity_id
_entity_poly.type
_entity_poly.pdbx_seq_one_letter_code
_entity_poly.pdbx_strand_id
1 'polypeptide(L)'
;MRIAILGWGSLIWDPRDLPREGVWQVGGPVLPIEFSRVSRDCRLTAVVDFEHGMEVPTRYVLSPRVDIDDAIADLRIREDTVKRHIAFLNLQSNSDSAASNAHHRRACEVVRTWLGPMDFLGVVWTALPSNFRSETGEDFSVDAAIEYLNGLPCSAKQNALRYIRNAPVEVDTPLRRKLDELRLL
;
A
#
# COMPACT_ATOMS: atom_id res chain seq x y z
N MET A 1 -15.38 -12.61 -14.77
CA MET A 1 -14.74 -11.27 -14.64
C MET A 1 -13.50 -11.46 -13.79
N ARG A 2 -12.35 -10.86 -14.14
CA ARG A 2 -11.11 -11.02 -13.34
C ARG A 2 -10.81 -9.68 -12.68
N ILE A 3 -10.75 -9.68 -11.35
CA ILE A 3 -10.46 -8.51 -10.55
C ILE A 3 -9.09 -8.72 -9.90
N ALA A 4 -8.18 -7.77 -10.07
CA ALA A 4 -6.88 -7.80 -9.40
C ALA A 4 -6.95 -7.05 -8.06
N ILE A 5 -6.16 -7.53 -7.09
CA ILE A 5 -5.89 -6.84 -5.83
C ILE A 5 -4.41 -6.47 -5.86
N LEU A 6 -4.08 -5.18 -5.70
CA LEU A 6 -2.67 -4.75 -5.64
C LEU A 6 -2.14 -4.82 -4.22
N GLY A 7 -0.85 -5.11 -4.10
CA GLY A 7 -0.15 -5.16 -2.81
C GLY A 7 1.33 -4.78 -2.93
N TRP A 8 1.86 -4.14 -1.88
CA TRP A 8 3.27 -3.76 -1.70
C TRP A 8 3.72 -3.84 -0.24
N GLY A 9 2.79 -4.04 0.68
CA GLY A 9 3.03 -4.11 2.12
C GLY A 9 2.57 -5.44 2.73
N SER A 10 2.12 -5.39 3.98
CA SER A 10 1.74 -6.58 4.76
C SER A 10 0.67 -7.46 4.12
N LEU A 11 -0.08 -6.93 3.19
CA LEU A 11 -1.04 -7.70 2.40
C LEU A 11 -0.41 -8.92 1.73
N ILE A 12 0.88 -8.85 1.40
CA ILE A 12 1.61 -9.91 0.70
C ILE A 12 2.03 -11.04 1.63
N TRP A 13 2.57 -10.73 2.82
CA TRP A 13 3.08 -11.77 3.75
C TRP A 13 2.11 -12.12 4.89
N ASP A 14 1.11 -11.27 5.12
CA ASP A 14 0.05 -11.47 6.12
C ASP A 14 -1.30 -11.08 5.51
N PRO A 15 -1.81 -11.83 4.52
CA PRO A 15 -3.09 -11.54 3.88
C PRO A 15 -4.30 -11.77 4.80
N ARG A 16 -4.12 -12.45 5.93
CA ARG A 16 -5.19 -12.89 6.84
C ARG A 16 -6.28 -13.65 6.06
N ASP A 17 -7.54 -13.33 6.30
CA ASP A 17 -8.70 -13.96 5.66
C ASP A 17 -9.09 -13.29 4.33
N LEU A 18 -8.20 -12.53 3.68
CA LEU A 18 -8.49 -11.92 2.38
C LEU A 18 -8.75 -13.02 1.34
N PRO A 19 -9.95 -13.09 0.76
CA PRO A 19 -10.25 -14.02 -0.32
C PRO A 19 -9.38 -13.70 -1.55
N ARG A 20 -8.60 -14.68 -2.01
CA ARG A 20 -7.71 -14.53 -3.17
C ARG A 20 -7.50 -15.86 -3.88
N GLU A 21 -7.18 -15.79 -5.18
CA GLU A 21 -6.85 -16.96 -6.02
C GLU A 21 -5.35 -16.98 -6.31
N GLY A 22 -4.71 -18.11 -5.99
CA GLY A 22 -3.30 -18.33 -6.27
C GLY A 22 -2.35 -17.55 -5.37
N VAL A 23 -1.17 -17.22 -5.92
CA VAL A 23 -0.08 -16.52 -5.24
C VAL A 23 0.10 -15.11 -5.80
N TRP A 24 0.71 -14.24 -5.02
CA TRP A 24 1.07 -12.89 -5.45
C TRP A 24 2.00 -12.93 -6.65
N GLN A 25 1.60 -12.26 -7.72
CA GLN A 25 2.35 -12.13 -8.96
C GLN A 25 3.16 -10.83 -8.95
N VAL A 26 4.37 -10.86 -9.53
CA VAL A 26 5.16 -9.67 -9.85
C VAL A 26 4.59 -8.96 -11.07
N GLY A 27 4.99 -7.69 -11.31
CA GLY A 27 4.58 -6.95 -12.50
C GLY A 27 3.25 -6.21 -12.34
N GLY A 28 2.86 -5.87 -11.11
CA GLY A 28 1.84 -4.86 -10.85
C GLY A 28 2.29 -3.47 -11.30
N PRO A 29 1.42 -2.44 -11.24
CA PRO A 29 1.78 -1.08 -11.62
C PRO A 29 2.93 -0.54 -10.76
N VAL A 30 3.76 0.32 -11.36
CA VAL A 30 4.81 1.04 -10.63
C VAL A 30 4.16 2.23 -9.92
N LEU A 31 4.22 2.25 -8.59
CA LEU A 31 3.63 3.29 -7.75
C LEU A 31 4.68 3.90 -6.83
N PRO A 32 4.59 5.19 -6.51
CA PRO A 32 5.47 5.82 -5.53
C PRO A 32 5.10 5.33 -4.12
N ILE A 33 5.97 4.53 -3.52
CA ILE A 33 5.75 3.93 -2.19
C ILE A 33 6.75 4.48 -1.19
N GLU A 34 6.29 4.79 0.03
CA GLU A 34 7.15 5.08 1.18
C GLU A 34 6.47 4.61 2.48
N PHE A 35 7.28 4.37 3.51
CA PHE A 35 6.80 4.04 4.86
C PHE A 35 6.48 5.33 5.65
N SER A 36 5.59 6.13 5.09
CA SER A 36 5.25 7.47 5.60
C SER A 36 3.94 7.53 6.39
N ARG A 37 3.37 6.35 6.74
CA ARG A 37 2.16 6.28 7.54
C ARG A 37 2.39 5.62 8.89
N VAL A 38 2.01 6.30 9.96
CA VAL A 38 1.97 5.75 11.32
C VAL A 38 0.67 4.97 11.51
N SER A 39 0.77 3.69 11.87
CA SER A 39 -0.38 2.83 12.20
C SER A 39 -0.76 2.94 13.69
N ARG A 40 -1.93 2.38 14.07
CA ARG A 40 -2.41 2.38 15.47
C ARG A 40 -1.43 1.75 16.47
N ASP A 41 -0.62 0.80 16.01
CA ASP A 41 0.42 0.13 16.79
C ASP A 41 1.82 0.71 16.55
N CYS A 42 1.88 1.99 16.21
CA CYS A 42 3.09 2.81 16.06
C CYS A 42 4.07 2.34 14.97
N ARG A 43 3.66 1.47 14.03
CA ARG A 43 4.54 1.09 12.91
C ARG A 43 4.50 2.14 11.81
N LEU A 44 5.64 2.34 11.15
CA LEU A 44 5.66 3.00 9.85
C LEU A 44 5.24 1.99 8.78
N THR A 45 4.13 2.24 8.11
CA THR A 45 3.55 1.36 7.10
C THR A 45 3.67 1.94 5.70
N ALA A 46 3.86 1.06 4.72
CA ALA A 46 4.04 1.42 3.32
C ALA A 46 2.71 1.88 2.69
N VAL A 47 2.70 3.08 2.14
CA VAL A 47 1.56 3.68 1.45
C VAL A 47 1.99 4.27 0.12
N VAL A 48 1.02 4.51 -0.77
CA VAL A 48 1.25 5.32 -1.97
C VAL A 48 1.46 6.76 -1.50
N ASP A 49 2.63 7.32 -1.79
CA ASP A 49 3.01 8.67 -1.41
C ASP A 49 3.65 9.39 -2.60
N PHE A 50 2.90 10.27 -3.22
CA PHE A 50 3.35 11.02 -4.40
C PHE A 50 4.30 12.18 -4.08
N GLU A 51 4.55 12.45 -2.82
CA GLU A 51 5.44 13.52 -2.37
C GLU A 51 6.82 12.97 -2.00
N HIS A 52 6.87 11.84 -1.30
CA HIS A 52 8.10 11.28 -0.73
C HIS A 52 8.43 9.88 -1.25
N GLY A 53 7.49 9.23 -1.96
CA GLY A 53 7.63 7.84 -2.38
C GLY A 53 8.63 7.64 -3.51
N MET A 54 9.28 6.49 -3.49
CA MET A 54 10.09 5.96 -4.59
C MET A 54 9.21 5.09 -5.49
N GLU A 55 9.40 5.17 -6.81
CA GLU A 55 8.74 4.29 -7.77
C GLU A 55 9.11 2.82 -7.52
N VAL A 56 8.10 2.04 -7.12
CA VAL A 56 8.24 0.64 -6.75
C VAL A 56 7.28 -0.20 -7.59
N PRO A 57 7.77 -1.27 -8.27
CA PRO A 57 6.89 -2.24 -8.89
C PRO A 57 6.07 -2.97 -7.81
N THR A 58 4.76 -2.88 -7.91
CA THR A 58 3.86 -3.54 -6.97
C THR A 58 3.62 -5.00 -7.38
N ARG A 59 2.94 -5.76 -6.51
CA ARG A 59 2.46 -7.10 -6.83
C ARG A 59 0.95 -7.10 -6.94
N TYR A 60 0.41 -8.12 -7.58
CA TYR A 60 -1.03 -8.33 -7.66
C TYR A 60 -1.40 -9.79 -7.41
N VAL A 61 -2.65 -10.01 -7.01
CA VAL A 61 -3.26 -11.32 -6.90
C VAL A 61 -4.70 -11.22 -7.39
N LEU A 62 -5.30 -12.31 -7.85
CA LEU A 62 -6.69 -12.31 -8.26
C LEU A 62 -7.64 -12.41 -7.06
N SER A 63 -8.73 -11.66 -7.12
CA SER A 63 -9.88 -11.85 -6.26
C SER A 63 -10.78 -12.97 -6.83
N PRO A 64 -11.37 -13.85 -6.01
CA PRO A 64 -12.38 -14.80 -6.45
C PRO A 64 -13.73 -14.13 -6.73
N ARG A 65 -13.84 -12.82 -6.46
CA ARG A 65 -15.09 -12.09 -6.65
C ARG A 65 -15.33 -11.76 -8.13
N VAL A 66 -16.59 -11.76 -8.51
CA VAL A 66 -17.05 -11.32 -9.82
C VAL A 66 -17.56 -9.88 -9.82
N ASP A 67 -17.89 -9.36 -8.62
CA ASP A 67 -18.31 -7.99 -8.39
C ASP A 67 -17.19 -7.20 -7.70
N ILE A 68 -16.95 -5.98 -8.17
CA ILE A 68 -15.89 -5.13 -7.62
C ILE A 68 -16.22 -4.60 -6.22
N ASP A 69 -17.50 -4.38 -5.92
CA ASP A 69 -17.92 -3.95 -4.59
C ASP A 69 -17.66 -5.04 -3.53
N ASP A 70 -17.78 -6.31 -3.89
CA ASP A 70 -17.40 -7.43 -3.01
C ASP A 70 -15.88 -7.47 -2.78
N ALA A 71 -15.07 -7.26 -3.82
CA ALA A 71 -13.61 -7.19 -3.68
C ALA A 71 -13.17 -5.98 -2.83
N ILE A 72 -13.84 -4.83 -2.97
CA ILE A 72 -13.65 -3.66 -2.12
C ILE A 72 -14.01 -3.98 -0.67
N ALA A 73 -15.13 -4.69 -0.43
CA ALA A 73 -15.56 -5.07 0.91
C ALA A 73 -14.56 -6.02 1.58
N ASP A 74 -14.07 -7.03 0.86
CA ASP A 74 -13.07 -7.98 1.35
C ASP A 74 -11.76 -7.26 1.76
N LEU A 75 -11.26 -6.39 0.88
CA LEU A 75 -10.02 -5.64 1.16
C LEU A 75 -10.21 -4.67 2.32
N ARG A 76 -11.37 -4.00 2.40
CA ARG A 76 -11.73 -3.12 3.52
C ARG A 76 -11.73 -3.86 4.87
N ILE A 77 -12.29 -5.06 4.90
CA ILE A 77 -12.32 -5.91 6.11
C ILE A 77 -10.90 -6.30 6.50
N ARG A 78 -10.10 -6.76 5.53
CA ARG A 78 -8.71 -7.15 5.79
C ARG A 78 -7.88 -5.98 6.35
N GLU A 79 -8.07 -4.76 5.83
CA GLU A 79 -7.34 -3.56 6.26
C GLU A 79 -7.91 -2.91 7.53
N ASP A 80 -9.03 -3.42 8.06
CA ASP A 80 -9.75 -2.83 9.20
C ASP A 80 -9.95 -1.32 9.02
N THR A 81 -10.53 -0.94 7.88
CA THR A 81 -10.65 0.46 7.46
C THR A 81 -12.04 0.77 6.88
N VAL A 82 -12.23 2.00 6.40
CA VAL A 82 -13.46 2.48 5.77
C VAL A 82 -13.37 2.44 4.25
N LYS A 83 -14.53 2.39 3.56
CA LYS A 83 -14.61 2.26 2.08
C LYS A 83 -13.79 3.34 1.35
N ARG A 84 -13.76 4.58 1.84
CA ARG A 84 -12.99 5.69 1.22
C ARG A 84 -11.47 5.47 1.19
N HIS A 85 -10.95 4.51 1.94
CA HIS A 85 -9.52 4.14 1.96
C HIS A 85 -9.21 2.94 1.06
N ILE A 86 -10.21 2.45 0.33
CA ILE A 86 -10.01 1.45 -0.71
C ILE A 86 -10.24 2.13 -2.04
N ALA A 87 -9.21 2.19 -2.85
CA ALA A 87 -9.32 2.67 -4.21
C ALA A 87 -9.65 1.53 -5.16
N PHE A 88 -10.28 1.87 -6.26
CA PHE A 88 -10.66 0.92 -7.29
C PHE A 88 -10.69 1.55 -8.67
N LEU A 89 -10.64 0.69 -9.68
CA LEU A 89 -10.90 1.01 -11.07
C LEU A 89 -11.69 -0.16 -11.68
N ASN A 90 -12.84 0.16 -12.28
CA ASN A 90 -13.72 -0.79 -12.95
C ASN A 90 -13.84 -0.42 -14.43
N LEU A 91 -13.23 -1.23 -15.30
CA LEU A 91 -13.25 -0.99 -16.75
C LEU A 91 -14.61 -1.32 -17.38
N GLN A 92 -15.39 -2.21 -16.76
CA GLN A 92 -16.69 -2.60 -17.30
C GLN A 92 -17.73 -1.48 -17.18
N SER A 93 -17.78 -0.82 -16.03
CA SER A 93 -18.68 0.32 -15.79
C SER A 93 -18.02 1.67 -16.07
N ASN A 94 -16.73 1.67 -16.46
CA ASN A 94 -15.92 2.88 -16.62
C ASN A 94 -15.98 3.80 -15.39
N SER A 95 -15.95 3.21 -14.19
CA SER A 95 -15.97 3.93 -12.92
C SER A 95 -14.68 3.71 -12.13
N ASP A 96 -14.33 4.67 -11.29
CA ASP A 96 -13.17 4.61 -10.42
C ASP A 96 -13.34 5.47 -9.15
N SER A 97 -12.40 5.36 -8.23
CA SER A 97 -12.37 6.14 -6.99
C SER A 97 -11.73 7.53 -7.13
N ALA A 98 -11.27 7.94 -8.33
CA ALA A 98 -10.58 9.21 -8.56
C ALA A 98 -11.43 10.44 -8.23
N ALA A 99 -12.76 10.34 -8.46
CA ALA A 99 -13.69 11.42 -8.17
C ALA A 99 -13.86 11.69 -6.67
N SER A 100 -13.64 10.69 -5.82
CA SER A 100 -13.87 10.79 -4.37
C SER A 100 -12.67 11.35 -3.60
N ASN A 101 -11.48 11.31 -4.17
CA ASN A 101 -10.25 11.75 -3.50
C ASN A 101 -9.15 12.09 -4.50
N ALA A 102 -8.56 13.29 -4.38
CA ALA A 102 -7.45 13.73 -5.25
C ALA A 102 -6.21 12.82 -5.17
N HIS A 103 -5.93 12.23 -3.99
CA HIS A 103 -4.87 11.25 -3.80
C HIS A 103 -5.09 9.98 -4.65
N HIS A 104 -6.35 9.55 -4.81
CA HIS A 104 -6.69 8.41 -5.65
C HIS A 104 -6.50 8.71 -7.15
N ARG A 105 -6.71 9.95 -7.59
CA ARG A 105 -6.69 10.32 -9.01
C ARG A 105 -5.39 9.95 -9.70
N ARG A 106 -4.25 10.36 -9.13
CA ARG A 106 -2.92 10.07 -9.71
C ARG A 106 -2.64 8.56 -9.75
N ALA A 107 -3.01 7.84 -8.68
CA ALA A 107 -2.86 6.40 -8.65
C ALA A 107 -3.76 5.71 -9.70
N CYS A 108 -5.01 6.16 -9.86
CA CYS A 108 -5.92 5.65 -10.89
C CYS A 108 -5.37 5.81 -12.31
N GLU A 109 -4.71 6.93 -12.62
CA GLU A 109 -4.07 7.17 -13.92
C GLU A 109 -2.97 6.14 -14.21
N VAL A 110 -2.07 5.91 -13.25
CA VAL A 110 -1.00 4.91 -13.37
C VAL A 110 -1.58 3.50 -13.52
N VAL A 111 -2.53 3.14 -12.65
CA VAL A 111 -3.16 1.83 -12.64
C VAL A 111 -3.95 1.56 -13.92
N ARG A 112 -4.63 2.58 -14.46
CA ARG A 112 -5.36 2.47 -15.74
C ARG A 112 -4.42 2.15 -16.91
N THR A 113 -3.26 2.79 -16.95
CA THR A 113 -2.23 2.50 -17.96
C THR A 113 -1.72 1.06 -17.86
N TRP A 114 -1.48 0.58 -16.64
CA TRP A 114 -1.06 -0.79 -16.40
C TRP A 114 -2.13 -1.81 -16.80
N LEU A 115 -3.42 -1.51 -16.54
CA LEU A 115 -4.54 -2.41 -16.88
C LEU A 115 -4.75 -2.56 -18.38
N GLY A 116 -4.38 -1.57 -19.21
CA GLY A 116 -4.71 -1.52 -20.63
C GLY A 116 -4.41 -2.82 -21.42
N PRO A 117 -3.21 -3.43 -21.26
CA PRO A 117 -2.88 -4.69 -21.95
C PRO A 117 -3.32 -5.95 -21.19
N MET A 118 -3.90 -5.83 -19.99
CA MET A 118 -4.24 -6.95 -19.13
C MET A 118 -5.69 -7.41 -19.36
N ASP A 119 -5.93 -8.73 -19.20
CA ASP A 119 -7.28 -9.31 -19.23
C ASP A 119 -7.98 -9.19 -17.85
N PHE A 120 -7.91 -8.00 -17.25
CA PHE A 120 -8.62 -7.67 -16.01
C PHE A 120 -9.71 -6.66 -16.29
N LEU A 121 -10.86 -6.83 -15.65
CA LEU A 121 -11.99 -5.89 -15.76
C LEU A 121 -12.08 -4.93 -14.58
N GLY A 122 -11.30 -5.18 -13.53
CA GLY A 122 -11.24 -4.31 -12.39
C GLY A 122 -10.00 -4.54 -11.54
N VAL A 123 -9.72 -3.57 -10.70
CA VAL A 123 -8.61 -3.63 -9.74
C VAL A 123 -8.98 -2.85 -8.48
N VAL A 124 -8.55 -3.36 -7.32
CA VAL A 124 -8.73 -2.73 -6.01
C VAL A 124 -7.40 -2.64 -5.28
N TRP A 125 -7.21 -1.59 -4.47
CA TRP A 125 -6.01 -1.43 -3.64
C TRP A 125 -6.26 -0.55 -2.42
N THR A 126 -5.38 -0.67 -1.42
CA THR A 126 -5.41 0.15 -0.22
C THR A 126 -4.88 1.54 -0.54
N ALA A 127 -5.67 2.57 -0.28
CA ALA A 127 -5.33 3.97 -0.57
C ALA A 127 -5.38 4.84 0.70
N LEU A 128 -4.79 4.32 1.77
CA LEU A 128 -4.54 5.09 2.99
C LEU A 128 -3.48 6.16 2.70
N PRO A 129 -3.73 7.45 2.99
CA PRO A 129 -2.74 8.50 2.81
C PRO A 129 -1.65 8.42 3.87
N SER A 130 -0.51 9.08 3.61
CA SER A 130 0.42 9.45 4.66
C SER A 130 -0.30 10.24 5.75
N ASN A 131 0.04 9.99 7.01
CA ASN A 131 -0.45 10.72 8.17
C ASN A 131 0.70 11.11 9.11
N PHE A 132 1.95 11.01 8.63
CA PHE A 132 3.13 11.21 9.46
C PHE A 132 3.06 12.55 10.21
N ARG A 133 2.80 13.64 9.49
CA ARG A 133 2.69 14.97 10.10
C ARG A 133 1.60 15.07 11.15
N SER A 134 0.43 14.48 10.91
CA SER A 134 -0.67 14.54 11.89
C SER A 134 -0.40 13.72 13.16
N GLU A 135 0.42 12.68 13.08
CA GLU A 135 0.73 11.80 14.20
C GLU A 135 1.99 12.22 14.97
N THR A 136 2.94 12.89 14.29
CA THR A 136 4.24 13.27 14.88
C THR A 136 4.38 14.77 15.12
N GLY A 137 3.64 15.61 14.41
CA GLY A 137 3.78 17.07 14.38
C GLY A 137 4.81 17.57 13.38
N GLU A 138 5.56 16.67 12.71
CA GLU A 138 6.64 17.00 11.77
C GLU A 138 6.33 16.54 10.36
N ASP A 139 6.86 17.22 9.37
CA ASP A 139 6.80 16.76 7.99
C ASP A 139 7.62 15.48 7.80
N PHE A 140 7.14 14.60 6.92
CA PHE A 140 7.89 13.38 6.65
C PHE A 140 9.24 13.70 6.01
N SER A 141 10.28 13.12 6.58
CA SER A 141 11.60 12.97 5.98
C SER A 141 12.20 11.65 6.49
N VAL A 142 13.23 11.15 5.82
CA VAL A 142 13.93 9.93 6.29
C VAL A 142 14.49 10.13 7.69
N ASP A 143 15.06 11.29 7.98
CA ASP A 143 15.63 11.60 9.29
C ASP A 143 14.53 11.70 10.37
N ALA A 144 13.43 12.40 10.11
CA ALA A 144 12.29 12.47 11.03
C ALA A 144 11.68 11.07 11.28
N ALA A 145 11.60 10.21 10.26
CA ALA A 145 11.12 8.85 10.41
C ALA A 145 12.04 7.99 11.29
N ILE A 146 13.36 8.16 11.17
CA ILE A 146 14.35 7.49 12.03
C ILE A 146 14.25 8.00 13.46
N GLU A 147 14.12 9.29 13.65
CA GLU A 147 13.93 9.90 14.98
C GLU A 147 12.66 9.39 15.65
N TYR A 148 11.55 9.35 14.92
CA TYR A 148 10.31 8.74 15.37
C TYR A 148 10.53 7.28 15.83
N LEU A 149 11.17 6.44 15.00
CA LEU A 149 11.46 5.05 15.36
C LEU A 149 12.35 4.93 16.59
N ASN A 150 13.32 5.83 16.75
CA ASN A 150 14.20 5.86 17.92
C ASN A 150 13.47 6.27 19.20
N GLY A 151 12.44 7.09 19.11
CA GLY A 151 11.60 7.51 20.23
C GLY A 151 10.60 6.43 20.69
N LEU A 152 10.38 5.37 19.92
CA LEU A 152 9.45 4.30 20.28
C LEU A 152 9.97 3.42 21.43
N PRO A 153 9.07 2.89 22.30
CA PRO A 153 9.43 1.81 23.21
C PRO A 153 10.06 0.62 22.46
N CYS A 154 10.99 -0.07 23.11
CA CYS A 154 11.81 -1.11 22.49
C CYS A 154 10.98 -2.16 21.72
N SER A 155 9.88 -2.65 22.29
CA SER A 155 8.99 -3.63 21.64
C SER A 155 8.27 -3.06 20.42
N ALA A 156 7.80 -1.82 20.48
CA ALA A 156 7.15 -1.13 19.35
C ALA A 156 8.16 -0.87 18.22
N LYS A 157 9.37 -0.40 18.56
CA LYS A 157 10.46 -0.23 17.58
C LYS A 157 10.81 -1.52 16.87
N GLN A 158 10.97 -2.63 17.61
CA GLN A 158 11.26 -3.93 17.01
C GLN A 158 10.14 -4.39 16.07
N ASN A 159 8.87 -4.16 16.43
CA ASN A 159 7.73 -4.48 15.57
C ASN A 159 7.72 -3.64 14.29
N ALA A 160 8.02 -2.34 14.41
CA ALA A 160 8.11 -1.43 13.27
C ALA A 160 9.24 -1.84 12.31
N LEU A 161 10.43 -2.11 12.81
CA LEU A 161 11.56 -2.55 12.00
C LEU A 161 11.29 -3.91 11.34
N ARG A 162 10.68 -4.85 12.06
CA ARG A 162 10.26 -6.14 11.48
C ARG A 162 9.25 -5.98 10.34
N TYR A 163 8.31 -5.05 10.48
CA TYR A 163 7.35 -4.75 9.41
C TYR A 163 8.07 -4.27 8.14
N ILE A 164 9.01 -3.32 8.27
CA ILE A 164 9.78 -2.79 7.14
C ILE A 164 10.65 -3.89 6.51
N ARG A 165 11.32 -4.70 7.34
CA ARG A 165 12.15 -5.84 6.88
C ARG A 165 11.34 -6.86 6.07
N ASN A 166 10.10 -7.15 6.47
CA ASN A 166 9.24 -8.13 5.81
C ASN A 166 8.65 -7.64 4.49
N ALA A 167 8.74 -6.35 4.18
CA ALA A 167 8.27 -5.84 2.89
C ALA A 167 9.03 -6.52 1.73
N PRO A 168 8.37 -6.76 0.59
CA PRO A 168 9.04 -7.30 -0.59
C PRO A 168 10.31 -6.54 -0.93
N VAL A 169 11.28 -7.23 -1.54
CA VAL A 169 12.57 -6.63 -1.89
C VAL A 169 12.42 -5.45 -2.86
N GLU A 170 11.39 -5.48 -3.68
CA GLU A 170 11.06 -4.41 -4.63
C GLU A 170 10.67 -3.10 -3.93
N VAL A 171 10.19 -3.17 -2.66
CA VAL A 171 9.86 -1.98 -1.86
C VAL A 171 11.14 -1.39 -1.26
N ASP A 172 12.01 -0.94 -2.15
CA ASP A 172 13.33 -0.40 -1.84
C ASP A 172 13.26 1.13 -1.73
N THR A 173 12.68 1.60 -0.63
CA THR A 173 12.42 3.04 -0.39
C THR A 173 13.61 3.75 0.28
N PRO A 174 13.66 5.10 0.22
CA PRO A 174 14.71 5.87 0.90
C PRO A 174 14.83 5.54 2.39
N LEU A 175 13.71 5.43 3.12
CA LEU A 175 13.75 5.06 4.54
C LEU A 175 14.33 3.66 4.73
N ARG A 176 13.89 2.68 3.94
CA ARG A 176 14.39 1.29 4.05
C ARG A 176 15.88 1.20 3.81
N ARG A 177 16.38 1.85 2.74
CA ARG A 177 17.83 1.91 2.45
C ARG A 177 18.61 2.51 3.61
N LYS A 178 18.11 3.61 4.18
CA LYS A 178 18.78 4.27 5.32
C LYS A 178 18.82 3.40 6.56
N LEU A 179 17.75 2.66 6.85
CA LEU A 179 17.72 1.70 7.96
C LEU A 179 18.69 0.53 7.74
N ASP A 180 18.84 0.04 6.50
CA ASP A 180 19.84 -0.98 6.14
C ASP A 180 21.27 -0.45 6.32
N GLU A 181 21.57 0.77 5.85
CA GLU A 181 22.87 1.42 6.07
C GLU A 181 23.24 1.52 7.55
N LEU A 182 22.24 1.80 8.39
CA LEU A 182 22.39 1.89 9.84
C LEU A 182 22.40 0.51 10.54
N ARG A 183 22.26 -0.59 9.78
CA ARG A 183 22.18 -1.99 10.27
C ARG A 183 21.04 -2.20 11.29
N LEU A 184 19.90 -1.56 11.03
CA LEU A 184 18.71 -1.68 11.86
C LEU A 184 17.71 -2.71 11.32
N LEU A 185 17.79 -3.09 10.04
CA LEU A 185 16.98 -4.11 9.39
C LEU A 185 17.65 -5.48 9.33
#